data_807d56de8ca4d64a8dc1fa6432d7e0e9
#
_entry.id   807d56de8ca4d64a8dc1fa6432d7e0e9
#
_cell.length_a   1.000
_cell.length_b   1.000
_cell.length_c   1.000
_cell.angle_alpha   90.00
_cell.angle_beta   90.00
_cell.angle_gamma   90.00
#
_symmetry.space_group_name_H-M   'P 1'
#
loop_
_entity.id
_entity.type
_entity.pdbx_description
1 polymer ?
#
loop_
_entity_poly.entity_id
_entity_poly.type
_entity_poly.pdbx_seq_one_letter_code
_entity_poly.pdbx_strand_id
1 'polypeptide(L)'
;MELIIIFLTFLLLIYGFSFFRKISESASTLKLTQGEERISVRTQILNWSQEEGLAQRLADKLREVRVGNMVYDIIQVGNLEHSKAEQSFILDRTAEEEASPSKIALLTAQALGIDKENVVCKKLKDNYQQIELTLIVGRDYQRLFE
;
A
#
# COMPACT_ATOMS: atom_id res chain seq x y z
N MET A 1 13.15 -63.82 15.12
CA MET A 1 12.41 -63.11 14.03
C MET A 1 11.60 -61.94 14.59
N GLU A 2 10.90 -62.08 15.72
CA GLU A 2 10.05 -61.00 16.31
C GLU A 2 10.85 -59.77 16.72
N LEU A 3 12.05 -59.90 17.30
CA LEU A 3 12.92 -58.78 17.67
C LEU A 3 13.32 -57.90 16.46
N ILE A 4 13.51 -58.51 15.29
CA ILE A 4 13.89 -57.75 14.08
C ILE A 4 12.70 -56.93 13.58
N ILE A 5 11.49 -57.49 13.67
CA ILE A 5 10.25 -56.80 13.26
C ILE A 5 9.99 -55.61 14.15
N ILE A 6 10.16 -55.75 15.48
CA ILE A 6 10.01 -54.68 16.47
C ILE A 6 11.04 -53.55 16.22
N PHE A 7 12.27 -53.93 15.95
CA PHE A 7 13.33 -52.96 15.64
C PHE A 7 13.06 -52.18 14.34
N LEU A 8 12.57 -52.88 13.30
CA LEU A 8 12.25 -52.27 12.02
C LEU A 8 11.05 -51.32 12.10
N THR A 9 10.02 -51.68 12.86
CA THR A 9 8.85 -50.82 13.10
C THR A 9 9.24 -49.56 13.91
N PHE A 10 10.10 -49.69 14.89
CA PHE A 10 10.60 -48.55 15.67
C PHE A 10 11.43 -47.59 14.83
N LEU A 11 12.27 -48.13 13.95
CA LEU A 11 13.06 -47.35 13.00
C LEU A 11 12.18 -46.59 12.01
N LEU A 12 11.11 -47.23 11.53
CA LEU A 12 10.13 -46.63 10.61
C LEU A 12 9.33 -45.52 11.29
N LEU A 13 8.99 -45.66 12.58
CA LEU A 13 8.35 -44.61 13.35
C LEU A 13 9.25 -43.39 13.54
N ILE A 14 10.55 -43.57 13.82
CA ILE A 14 11.51 -42.48 13.98
C ILE A 14 11.69 -41.74 12.66
N TYR A 15 11.88 -42.43 11.55
CA TYR A 15 11.98 -41.81 10.24
C TYR A 15 10.68 -41.10 9.81
N GLY A 16 9.52 -41.73 10.06
CA GLY A 16 8.22 -41.12 9.77
C GLY A 16 7.99 -39.83 10.55
N PHE A 17 8.32 -39.83 11.84
CA PHE A 17 8.18 -38.63 12.68
C PHE A 17 9.14 -37.50 12.26
N SER A 18 10.40 -37.85 11.91
CA SER A 18 11.39 -36.88 11.41
C SER A 18 10.96 -36.25 10.06
N PHE A 19 10.40 -37.09 9.18
CA PHE A 19 9.88 -36.64 7.89
C PHE A 19 8.64 -35.74 8.04
N PHE A 20 7.73 -36.09 8.96
CA PHE A 20 6.55 -35.29 9.26
C PHE A 20 6.90 -33.93 9.85
N ARG A 21 7.91 -33.88 10.74
CA ARG A 21 8.41 -32.61 11.31
C ARG A 21 9.00 -31.71 10.24
N LYS A 22 9.77 -32.26 9.29
CA LYS A 22 10.37 -31.52 8.19
C LYS A 22 9.33 -30.96 7.20
N ILE A 23 8.24 -31.71 6.95
CA ILE A 23 7.11 -31.23 6.14
C ILE A 23 6.33 -30.13 6.86
N SER A 24 6.11 -30.26 8.17
CA SER A 24 5.42 -29.26 8.98
C SER A 24 6.19 -27.95 9.06
N GLU A 25 7.53 -27.98 9.18
CA GLU A 25 8.38 -26.79 9.16
C GLU A 25 8.38 -26.15 7.75
N SER A 26 8.42 -26.94 6.67
CA SER A 26 8.32 -26.43 5.30
C SER A 26 6.95 -25.80 5.01
N ALA A 27 5.86 -26.38 5.53
CA ALA A 27 4.52 -25.81 5.39
C ALA A 27 4.35 -24.51 6.19
N SER A 28 5.00 -24.38 7.34
CA SER A 28 5.02 -23.15 8.12
C SER A 28 5.81 -22.05 7.43
N THR A 29 6.95 -22.41 6.80
CA THR A 29 7.77 -21.48 6.02
C THR A 29 7.05 -21.04 4.74
N LEU A 30 6.30 -21.93 4.09
CA LEU A 30 5.44 -21.59 2.93
C LEU A 30 4.27 -20.66 3.32
N LYS A 31 3.70 -20.79 4.52
CA LYS A 31 2.70 -19.83 5.03
C LYS A 31 3.30 -18.45 5.34
N LEU A 32 4.56 -18.38 5.72
CA LEU A 32 5.28 -17.09 5.93
C LEU A 32 5.72 -16.46 4.61
N THR A 33 5.72 -17.21 3.50
CA THR A 33 6.09 -16.72 2.16
C THR A 33 4.86 -16.51 1.25
N GLN A 34 3.63 -16.72 1.73
CA GLN A 34 2.47 -16.08 1.15
C GLN A 34 2.61 -14.58 1.45
N GLY A 35 3.46 -13.92 0.67
CA GLY A 35 3.58 -12.48 0.70
C GLY A 35 2.19 -11.91 0.57
N GLU A 36 1.79 -11.09 1.53
CA GLU A 36 0.59 -10.29 1.42
C GLU A 36 0.61 -9.70 0.00
N GLU A 37 -0.41 -10.00 -0.78
CA GLU A 37 -0.54 -9.52 -2.14
C GLU A 37 -0.38 -8.00 -2.13
N ARG A 38 0.69 -7.51 -2.75
CA ARG A 38 0.99 -6.07 -2.74
C ARG A 38 -0.06 -5.36 -3.57
N ILE A 39 -0.74 -4.43 -2.96
CA ILE A 39 -1.71 -3.57 -3.63
C ILE A 39 -0.94 -2.39 -4.22
N SER A 40 -0.86 -2.33 -5.55
CA SER A 40 -0.29 -1.19 -6.26
C SER A 40 -1.37 -0.12 -6.41
N VAL A 41 -1.12 1.08 -5.84
CA VAL A 41 -2.05 2.22 -5.89
C VAL A 41 -1.54 3.23 -6.90
N ARG A 42 -2.26 3.38 -8.01
CA ARG A 42 -1.89 4.31 -9.10
C ARG A 42 -2.19 5.74 -8.69
N THR A 43 -1.14 6.51 -8.49
CA THR A 43 -1.21 7.80 -7.81
C THR A 43 -0.73 8.95 -8.70
N GLN A 44 -1.48 10.03 -8.73
CA GLN A 44 -1.11 11.32 -9.30
C GLN A 44 -0.80 12.30 -8.17
N ILE A 45 0.23 13.12 -8.33
CA ILE A 45 0.60 14.15 -7.35
C ILE A 45 0.63 15.50 -8.04
N LEU A 46 -0.14 16.45 -7.53
CA LEU A 46 -0.25 17.80 -8.07
C LEU A 46 0.10 18.83 -6.99
N ASN A 47 1.06 19.67 -7.30
CA ASN A 47 1.45 20.75 -6.42
C ASN A 47 0.55 21.97 -6.64
N TRP A 48 -0.11 22.41 -5.60
CA TRP A 48 -0.96 23.61 -5.59
C TRP A 48 -0.54 24.65 -4.54
N SER A 49 0.68 24.48 -3.98
CA SER A 49 1.24 25.37 -2.97
C SER A 49 1.93 26.61 -3.55
N GLN A 50 2.34 26.56 -4.83
CA GLN A 50 3.22 27.50 -5.56
C GLN A 50 4.70 27.41 -5.15
N GLU A 51 5.10 26.54 -4.27
CA GLU A 51 6.49 26.25 -3.99
C GLU A 51 7.01 25.14 -4.91
N GLU A 52 8.13 25.38 -5.57
CA GLU A 52 8.65 24.47 -6.58
C GLU A 52 9.15 23.15 -5.98
N GLY A 53 9.00 22.06 -6.74
CA GLY A 53 9.58 20.77 -6.43
C GLY A 53 8.85 19.94 -5.37
N LEU A 54 7.79 20.47 -4.71
CA LEU A 54 7.11 19.75 -3.63
C LEU A 54 6.42 18.47 -4.10
N ALA A 55 5.79 18.48 -5.27
CA ALA A 55 5.15 17.27 -5.81
C ALA A 55 6.17 16.15 -6.07
N GLN A 56 7.36 16.49 -6.56
CA GLN A 56 8.43 15.52 -6.76
C GLN A 56 8.96 14.97 -5.43
N ARG A 57 9.19 15.83 -4.43
CA ARG A 57 9.62 15.41 -3.09
C ARG A 57 8.60 14.48 -2.44
N LEU A 58 7.30 14.76 -2.58
CA LEU A 58 6.25 13.86 -2.08
C LEU A 58 6.23 12.55 -2.83
N ALA A 59 6.45 12.57 -4.15
CA ALA A 59 6.57 11.35 -4.96
C ALA A 59 7.72 10.45 -4.47
N ASP A 60 8.87 11.04 -4.18
CA ASP A 60 10.03 10.31 -3.69
C ASP A 60 9.76 9.73 -2.29
N LYS A 61 9.16 10.50 -1.38
CA LYS A 61 8.73 10.00 -0.07
C LYS A 61 7.76 8.82 -0.21
N LEU A 62 6.74 8.92 -1.07
CA LEU A 62 5.75 7.85 -1.23
C LEU A 62 6.30 6.57 -1.84
N ARG A 63 7.35 6.63 -2.65
CA ARG A 63 8.04 5.44 -3.17
C ARG A 63 8.72 4.63 -2.05
N GLU A 64 9.11 5.30 -0.96
CA GLU A 64 9.79 4.69 0.19
C GLU A 64 8.80 4.27 1.29
N VAL A 65 7.66 4.97 1.40
CA VAL A 65 6.64 4.72 2.43
C VAL A 65 5.83 3.47 2.07
N ARG A 66 5.68 2.60 3.05
CA ARG A 66 4.79 1.45 2.98
C ARG A 66 3.65 1.60 3.98
N VAL A 67 2.43 1.55 3.50
CA VAL A 67 1.23 1.59 4.32
C VAL A 67 0.54 0.22 4.26
N GLY A 68 0.83 -0.64 5.23
CA GLY A 68 0.44 -2.05 5.17
C GLY A 68 1.09 -2.76 3.99
N ASN A 69 0.27 -3.36 3.12
CA ASN A 69 0.71 -4.03 1.88
C ASN A 69 0.60 -3.14 0.63
N MET A 70 0.30 -1.82 0.78
CA MET A 70 0.18 -0.88 -0.33
C MET A 70 1.56 -0.37 -0.78
N VAL A 71 1.70 -0.21 -2.10
CA VAL A 71 2.84 0.41 -2.78
C VAL A 71 2.28 1.46 -3.74
N TYR A 72 2.83 2.67 -3.71
CA TYR A 72 2.37 3.76 -4.56
C TYR A 72 3.10 3.73 -5.91
N ASP A 73 2.32 3.56 -6.98
CA ASP A 73 2.78 3.68 -8.37
C ASP A 73 2.52 5.12 -8.84
N ILE A 74 3.55 5.95 -8.85
CA ILE A 74 3.43 7.36 -9.20
C ILE A 74 3.37 7.51 -10.72
N ILE A 75 2.16 7.75 -11.24
CA ILE A 75 1.87 7.85 -12.67
C ILE A 75 2.18 9.25 -13.20
N GLN A 76 1.89 10.27 -12.42
CA GLN A 76 2.04 11.66 -12.84
C GLN A 76 2.42 12.57 -11.68
N VAL A 77 3.35 13.49 -11.96
CA VAL A 77 3.72 14.59 -11.07
C VAL A 77 3.56 15.89 -11.84
N GLY A 78 2.94 16.90 -11.25
CA GLY A 78 2.69 18.16 -11.94
C GLY A 78 2.44 19.34 -10.99
N ASN A 79 2.31 20.52 -11.57
CA ASN A 79 1.96 21.76 -10.88
C ASN A 79 0.61 22.28 -11.40
N LEU A 80 -0.16 22.90 -10.52
CA LEU A 80 -1.39 23.63 -10.86
C LEU A 80 -1.11 25.14 -10.80
N GLU A 81 -1.26 25.82 -11.94
CA GLU A 81 -0.75 27.19 -12.11
C GLU A 81 -1.71 28.30 -11.66
N HIS A 82 -3.03 28.09 -11.66
CA HIS A 82 -3.98 29.20 -11.61
C HIS A 82 -4.64 29.48 -10.26
N SER A 83 -4.34 28.71 -9.23
CA SER A 83 -4.90 28.90 -7.91
C SER A 83 -4.00 28.28 -6.83
N LYS A 84 -4.39 28.44 -5.57
CA LYS A 84 -3.64 27.93 -4.41
C LYS A 84 -4.59 27.14 -3.53
N ALA A 85 -4.14 26.00 -3.04
CA ALA A 85 -4.82 25.31 -1.95
C ALA A 85 -4.14 25.70 -0.62
N GLU A 86 -4.92 26.10 0.34
CA GLU A 86 -4.42 26.37 1.71
C GLU A 86 -4.07 25.07 2.43
N GLN A 87 -4.83 24.02 2.17
CA GLN A 87 -4.63 22.70 2.78
C GLN A 87 -4.39 21.64 1.72
N SER A 88 -3.57 20.68 2.06
CA SER A 88 -3.37 19.47 1.26
C SER A 88 -4.58 18.55 1.40
N PHE A 89 -4.97 17.92 0.30
CA PHE A 89 -6.11 17.00 0.28
C PHE A 89 -5.92 15.86 -0.71
N ILE A 90 -6.74 14.84 -0.55
CA ILE A 90 -6.74 13.65 -1.41
C ILE A 90 -8.04 13.61 -2.21
N LEU A 91 -7.93 13.40 -3.51
CA LEU A 91 -9.05 13.04 -4.34
C LEU A 91 -9.04 11.52 -4.55
N ASP A 92 -10.04 10.85 -4.03
CA ASP A 92 -10.33 9.46 -4.28
C ASP A 92 -11.01 9.34 -5.66
N ARG A 93 -10.33 8.69 -6.60
CA ARG A 93 -10.80 8.55 -7.97
C ARG A 93 -11.58 7.26 -8.19
N THR A 94 -11.63 6.39 -7.19
CA THR A 94 -12.33 5.10 -7.25
C THR A 94 -13.79 5.19 -6.79
N ALA A 95 -14.09 6.13 -5.89
CA ALA A 95 -15.41 6.30 -5.31
C ALA A 95 -16.28 7.32 -6.06
N GLU A 96 -17.59 7.14 -6.03
CA GLU A 96 -18.57 8.13 -6.54
C GLU A 96 -18.55 9.40 -5.67
N GLU A 97 -18.93 10.57 -6.26
CA GLU A 97 -18.82 11.87 -5.59
C GLU A 97 -19.54 11.97 -4.23
N GLU A 98 -20.61 11.22 -4.03
CA GLU A 98 -21.39 11.24 -2.77
C GLU A 98 -21.10 10.01 -1.88
N ALA A 99 -20.17 9.16 -2.28
CA ALA A 99 -19.82 7.96 -1.53
C ALA A 99 -18.83 8.25 -0.39
N SER A 100 -18.72 7.30 0.54
CA SER A 100 -17.63 7.35 1.51
C SER A 100 -16.29 7.05 0.84
N PRO A 101 -15.20 7.73 1.23
CA PRO A 101 -13.87 7.48 0.71
C PRO A 101 -13.44 6.01 0.89
N SER A 102 -12.68 5.51 -0.07
CA SER A 102 -12.14 4.16 -0.03
C SER A 102 -11.17 3.99 1.16
N LYS A 103 -11.03 2.73 1.60
CA LYS A 103 -10.06 2.39 2.65
C LYS A 103 -8.63 2.80 2.25
N ILE A 104 -8.28 2.70 0.97
CA ILE A 104 -6.98 3.09 0.42
C ILE A 104 -6.76 4.60 0.62
N ALA A 105 -7.73 5.42 0.25
CA ALA A 105 -7.65 6.88 0.41
C ALA A 105 -7.51 7.30 1.88
N LEU A 106 -8.30 6.69 2.77
CA LEU A 106 -8.25 6.98 4.20
C LEU A 106 -6.93 6.57 4.86
N LEU A 107 -6.39 5.38 4.52
CA LEU A 107 -5.08 4.93 5.02
C LEU A 107 -3.95 5.81 4.51
N THR A 108 -4.02 6.26 3.25
CA THR A 108 -3.05 7.20 2.68
C THR A 108 -3.11 8.55 3.37
N ALA A 109 -4.31 9.07 3.64
CA ALA A 109 -4.51 10.31 4.40
C ALA A 109 -3.88 10.22 5.79
N GLN A 110 -4.16 9.15 6.52
CA GLN A 110 -3.59 8.90 7.84
C GLN A 110 -2.04 8.85 7.81
N ALA A 111 -1.46 8.17 6.80
CA ALA A 111 -0.01 8.06 6.66
C ALA A 111 0.69 9.38 6.32
N LEU A 112 -0.03 10.31 5.68
CA LEU A 112 0.47 11.63 5.30
C LEU A 112 0.06 12.75 6.28
N GLY A 113 -0.63 12.44 7.38
CA GLY A 113 -1.12 13.44 8.31
C GLY A 113 -2.20 14.37 7.73
N ILE A 114 -2.93 13.90 6.70
CA ILE A 114 -4.05 14.62 6.09
C ILE A 114 -5.33 14.24 6.84
N ASP A 115 -6.11 15.25 7.24
CA ASP A 115 -7.37 15.03 7.94
C ASP A 115 -8.37 14.31 7.00
N LYS A 116 -9.17 13.39 7.56
CA LYS A 116 -10.15 12.62 6.77
C LYS A 116 -11.20 13.49 6.06
N GLU A 117 -11.48 14.67 6.59
CA GLU A 117 -12.38 15.67 6.02
C GLU A 117 -11.80 16.26 4.71
N ASN A 118 -10.48 16.15 4.53
CA ASN A 118 -9.76 16.56 3.32
C ASN A 118 -9.60 15.38 2.32
N VAL A 119 -10.33 14.30 2.51
CA VAL A 119 -10.43 13.21 1.52
C VAL A 119 -11.76 13.34 0.77
N VAL A 120 -11.70 13.70 -0.49
CA VAL A 120 -12.87 13.98 -1.34
C VAL A 120 -12.99 12.95 -2.43
N CYS A 121 -14.18 12.36 -2.56
CA CYS A 121 -14.49 11.43 -3.66
C CYS A 121 -14.79 12.23 -4.92
N LYS A 122 -14.03 12.02 -5.98
CA LYS A 122 -14.24 12.68 -7.27
C LYS A 122 -13.64 11.89 -8.42
N LYS A 123 -14.46 11.19 -9.19
CA LYS A 123 -14.02 10.46 -10.38
C LYS A 123 -13.47 11.39 -11.46
N LEU A 124 -12.49 10.88 -12.21
CA LEU A 124 -12.05 11.52 -13.45
C LEU A 124 -13.03 11.16 -14.57
N LYS A 125 -13.40 12.16 -15.38
CA LYS A 125 -14.30 11.98 -16.54
C LYS A 125 -13.70 10.98 -17.53
N ASP A 126 -12.38 11.10 -17.77
CA ASP A 126 -11.61 10.24 -18.67
C ASP A 126 -10.38 9.74 -17.93
N ASN A 127 -10.48 8.54 -17.32
CA ASN A 127 -9.39 7.96 -16.51
C ASN A 127 -8.64 6.86 -17.29
N TYR A 128 -8.04 7.21 -18.43
CA TYR A 128 -7.26 6.28 -19.25
C TYR A 128 -6.02 5.73 -18.52
N GLN A 129 -5.47 6.51 -17.60
CA GLN A 129 -4.31 6.11 -16.81
C GLN A 129 -4.68 5.30 -15.56
N GLN A 130 -5.97 5.06 -15.34
CA GLN A 130 -6.48 4.31 -14.18
C GLN A 130 -5.93 4.87 -12.85
N ILE A 131 -5.91 6.19 -12.71
CA ILE A 131 -5.50 6.85 -11.46
C ILE A 131 -6.53 6.53 -10.39
N GLU A 132 -6.08 6.06 -9.25
CA GLU A 132 -6.91 5.72 -8.10
C GLU A 132 -6.92 6.85 -7.06
N LEU A 133 -5.76 7.49 -6.85
CA LEU A 133 -5.63 8.64 -5.95
C LEU A 133 -4.98 9.83 -6.67
N THR A 134 -5.46 11.03 -6.36
CA THR A 134 -4.76 12.27 -6.68
C THR A 134 -4.45 13.01 -5.39
N LEU A 135 -3.17 13.20 -5.10
CA LEU A 135 -2.70 13.97 -3.94
C LEU A 135 -2.49 15.42 -4.37
N ILE A 136 -3.15 16.34 -3.70
CA ILE A 136 -2.96 17.78 -3.91
C ILE A 136 -2.15 18.34 -2.75
N VAL A 137 -1.00 18.90 -3.07
CA VAL A 137 -0.09 19.51 -2.10
C VAL A 137 -0.47 20.98 -1.94
N GLY A 138 -0.96 21.34 -0.76
CA GLY A 138 -1.32 22.69 -0.38
C GLY A 138 -0.18 23.45 0.32
N ARG A 139 -0.49 24.60 0.90
CA ARG A 139 0.46 25.44 1.64
C ARG A 139 0.89 24.83 2.98
N ASP A 140 0.11 23.94 3.53
CA ASP A 140 0.38 23.18 4.75
C ASP A 140 1.33 22.00 4.52
N TYR A 141 2.02 21.95 3.40
CA TYR A 141 2.87 20.85 2.92
C TYR A 141 3.92 20.36 3.93
N GLN A 142 4.31 21.20 4.90
CA GLN A 142 5.29 20.81 5.93
C GLN A 142 4.81 19.57 6.70
N ARG A 143 3.51 19.48 6.98
CA ARG A 143 2.87 18.33 7.65
C ARG A 143 3.03 17.02 6.88
N LEU A 144 3.13 17.09 5.55
CA LEU A 144 3.29 15.90 4.70
C LEU A 144 4.69 15.29 4.80
N PHE A 145 5.65 16.02 5.36
CA PHE A 145 7.06 15.60 5.43
C PHE A 145 7.53 15.31 6.88
N GLU A 146 6.68 15.50 7.85
CA GLU A 146 6.89 15.08 9.24
C GLU A 146 6.63 13.57 9.40
#